data_51b024da5ebd25c13a90565845ac8987
#
_entry.id   51b024da5ebd25c13a90565845ac8987
#
_cell.length_a   1.000
_cell.length_b   1.000
_cell.length_c   1.000
_cell.angle_alpha   90.00
_cell.angle_beta   90.00
_cell.angle_gamma   90.00
#
_symmetry.space_group_name_H-M   'P 1'
#
loop_
_entity.id
_entity.type
_entity.pdbx_description
1 polymer ?
#
loop_
_entity_poly.entity_id
_entity_poly.type
_entity_poly.pdbx_seq_one_letter_code
_entity_poly.pdbx_strand_id
1 'polypeptide(L)'
;MQSIIKNTYLYNNTQTIFMRIILKTSPNSQPVPFDYQAKLVGCIHKWIGADNEYHDKISLYSFSWLQDGKATEGTLTFPHGARFFISFYDEHVVKDIIRTILDDSTMFCGMEVTDITLAEAPDFAKRDLYYCGSPVLIKRKMENGSSRQFNFNDAEACQYMKETLVNKMHVAGLEEDDTLDIRFDTSYHKKKLKLVRYHAIGNKASLCPVVIHGKPETKHFAWEVGIGNCTGIGFGAIY
;
A
#
# COMPACT_ATOMS: atom_id res chain seq x y z
N MET A 1 -3.38 26.44 13.78
CA MET A 1 -4.29 25.35 13.46
C MET A 1 -5.18 25.67 12.23
N GLN A 2 -4.73 26.50 11.27
CA GLN A 2 -5.54 26.93 10.10
C GLN A 2 -4.85 26.79 8.75
N SER A 3 -3.81 25.95 8.63
CA SER A 3 -3.09 25.75 7.34
C SER A 3 -3.19 24.32 6.77
N ILE A 4 -4.04 23.46 7.32
CA ILE A 4 -4.06 22.02 7.02
C ILE A 4 -4.95 21.66 5.81
N ILE A 5 -5.85 22.53 5.39
CA ILE A 5 -6.75 22.23 4.26
C ILE A 5 -6.60 23.30 3.16
N LYS A 6 -5.63 23.10 2.26
CA LYS A 6 -5.60 23.80 0.98
C LYS A 6 -5.98 22.83 -0.13
N ASN A 7 -7.27 22.63 -0.31
CA ASN A 7 -7.93 22.55 -1.62
C ASN A 7 -9.45 22.45 -1.44
N THR A 8 -10.13 23.47 -1.89
CA THR A 8 -11.59 23.61 -1.81
C THR A 8 -12.23 22.69 -2.85
N TYR A 9 -13.07 21.80 -2.39
CA TYR A 9 -13.88 20.92 -3.24
C TYR A 9 -14.90 21.71 -4.04
N LEU A 10 -14.84 21.63 -5.35
CA LEU A 10 -15.97 21.94 -6.23
C LEU A 10 -16.63 20.61 -6.62
N TYR A 11 -17.77 20.32 -6.01
CA TYR A 11 -18.66 19.25 -6.42
C TYR A 11 -19.31 19.65 -7.75
N ASN A 12 -18.86 19.09 -8.86
CA ASN A 12 -19.64 18.99 -10.09
C ASN A 12 -19.90 17.52 -10.38
N ASN A 13 -21.18 17.20 -10.57
CA ASN A 13 -21.75 15.90 -10.86
C ASN A 13 -20.94 15.07 -11.85
N THR A 14 -20.76 13.76 -11.52
CA THR A 14 -20.45 12.60 -12.39
C THR A 14 -18.99 12.26 -12.68
N GLN A 15 -17.99 12.71 -11.94
CA GLN A 15 -16.70 12.04 -11.96
C GLN A 15 -16.31 11.67 -10.52
N THR A 16 -16.30 10.37 -10.23
CA THR A 16 -15.70 9.82 -9.03
C THR A 16 -14.22 10.18 -9.07
N ILE A 17 -13.80 11.14 -8.24
CA ILE A 17 -12.39 11.54 -8.16
C ILE A 17 -11.72 10.55 -7.21
N PHE A 18 -11.14 9.52 -7.78
CA PHE A 18 -10.35 8.54 -7.05
C PHE A 18 -9.12 9.23 -6.45
N MET A 19 -8.92 9.09 -5.15
CA MET A 19 -7.90 9.82 -4.42
C MET A 19 -7.11 8.90 -3.51
N ARG A 20 -5.81 9.18 -3.45
CA ARG A 20 -4.89 8.56 -2.51
C ARG A 20 -4.61 9.53 -1.37
N ILE A 21 -4.64 9.05 -0.14
CA ILE A 21 -4.24 9.84 1.02
C ILE A 21 -2.72 9.80 1.12
N ILE A 22 -2.07 10.96 1.01
CA ILE A 22 -0.64 11.12 1.29
C ILE A 22 -0.51 11.77 2.66
N LEU A 23 0.26 11.14 3.54
CA LEU A 23 0.48 11.57 4.90
C LEU A 23 1.94 11.99 5.09
N LYS A 24 2.14 13.12 5.78
CA LYS A 24 3.45 13.56 6.25
C LYS A 24 3.44 13.59 7.78
N THR A 25 4.54 13.16 8.40
CA THR A 25 4.66 13.16 9.85
C THR A 25 5.59 14.25 10.36
N SER A 26 5.54 14.51 11.67
CA SER A 26 6.62 15.17 12.41
C SER A 26 7.91 14.33 12.37
N PRO A 27 9.07 14.90 12.71
CA PRO A 27 10.26 14.11 13.05
C PRO A 27 9.96 13.12 14.19
N ASN A 28 10.64 11.96 14.17
CA ASN A 28 10.58 11.02 15.28
C ASN A 28 11.41 11.55 16.48
N SER A 29 10.90 11.39 17.71
CA SER A 29 11.61 11.71 18.94
C SER A 29 12.37 10.51 19.55
N GLN A 30 12.04 9.29 19.11
CA GLN A 30 12.70 8.05 19.49
C GLN A 30 13.14 7.30 18.23
N PRO A 31 14.25 6.54 18.26
CA PRO A 31 14.70 5.75 17.12
C PRO A 31 13.61 4.80 16.61
N VAL A 32 13.42 4.75 15.30
CA VAL A 32 12.43 3.86 14.66
C VAL A 32 13.12 2.54 14.32
N PRO A 33 12.69 1.39 14.83
CA PRO A 33 13.29 0.10 14.52
C PRO A 33 13.03 -0.27 13.05
N PHE A 34 13.92 -1.06 12.42
CA PHE A 34 13.71 -1.49 11.02
C PHE A 34 12.46 -2.34 10.82
N ASP A 35 12.00 -3.03 11.85
CA ASP A 35 10.78 -3.85 11.86
C ASP A 35 9.53 -3.08 12.32
N TYR A 36 9.49 -1.79 12.08
CA TYR A 36 8.38 -0.90 12.46
C TYR A 36 7.03 -1.25 11.80
N GLN A 37 6.99 -2.18 10.86
CA GLN A 37 5.80 -2.46 10.06
C GLN A 37 4.57 -2.78 10.92
N ALA A 38 4.71 -3.61 11.96
CA ALA A 38 3.60 -3.91 12.87
C ALA A 38 3.07 -2.65 13.59
N LYS A 39 3.95 -1.70 13.92
CA LYS A 39 3.56 -0.42 14.52
C LYS A 39 2.80 0.47 13.53
N LEU A 40 3.25 0.50 12.26
CA LEU A 40 2.55 1.25 11.20
C LEU A 40 1.17 0.64 10.91
N VAL A 41 1.06 -0.69 10.84
CA VAL A 41 -0.22 -1.40 10.73
C VAL A 41 -1.15 -1.02 11.88
N GLY A 42 -0.65 -1.00 13.12
CA GLY A 42 -1.43 -0.59 14.30
C GLY A 42 -1.98 0.84 14.18
N CYS A 43 -1.18 1.79 13.67
CA CYS A 43 -1.66 3.16 13.40
C CYS A 43 -2.78 3.18 12.34
N ILE A 44 -2.59 2.47 11.24
CA ILE A 44 -3.57 2.43 10.15
C ILE A 44 -4.87 1.77 10.63
N HIS A 45 -4.80 0.65 11.36
CA HIS A 45 -5.98 0.01 11.92
C HIS A 45 -6.71 0.88 12.95
N LYS A 46 -5.96 1.64 13.78
CA LYS A 46 -6.54 2.65 14.67
C LYS A 46 -7.38 3.67 13.90
N TRP A 47 -6.87 4.16 12.77
CA TRP A 47 -7.56 5.16 11.95
C TRP A 47 -8.72 4.58 11.13
N ILE A 48 -8.64 3.32 10.69
CA ILE A 48 -9.76 2.63 10.03
C ILE A 48 -10.89 2.37 11.04
N GLY A 49 -10.58 2.23 12.34
CA GLY A 49 -11.53 1.92 13.42
C GLY A 49 -11.57 0.43 13.78
N ALA A 50 -11.93 0.14 15.04
CA ALA A 50 -11.92 -1.24 15.56
C ALA A 50 -13.05 -2.12 15.01
N ASP A 51 -14.19 -1.54 14.69
CA ASP A 51 -15.40 -2.23 14.25
C ASP A 51 -15.53 -2.30 12.72
N ASN A 52 -14.41 -2.21 11.99
CA ASN A 52 -14.47 -2.22 10.54
C ASN A 52 -14.61 -3.65 9.99
N GLU A 53 -15.35 -3.76 8.88
CA GLU A 53 -15.55 -5.02 8.15
C GLU A 53 -14.29 -5.56 7.44
N TYR A 54 -13.14 -4.89 7.56
CA TYR A 54 -11.89 -5.24 6.89
C TYR A 54 -11.04 -6.24 7.67
N HIS A 55 -11.39 -6.56 8.94
CA HIS A 55 -10.79 -7.65 9.69
C HIS A 55 -11.22 -9.00 9.09
N ASP A 56 -10.26 -9.90 8.90
CA ASP A 56 -10.44 -11.27 8.40
C ASP A 56 -10.94 -11.41 6.94
N LYS A 57 -11.11 -10.31 6.20
CA LYS A 57 -11.41 -10.31 4.77
C LYS A 57 -10.16 -9.99 3.93
N ILE A 58 -10.23 -10.27 2.64
CA ILE A 58 -9.22 -9.83 1.67
C ILE A 58 -9.17 -8.30 1.69
N SER A 59 -7.99 -7.75 1.96
CA SER A 59 -7.80 -6.30 2.04
C SER A 59 -7.97 -5.65 0.68
N LEU A 60 -8.98 -4.79 0.54
CA LEU A 60 -9.20 -3.93 -0.63
C LEU A 60 -8.59 -2.54 -0.42
N TYR A 61 -7.42 -2.51 0.21
CA TYR A 61 -6.60 -1.32 0.43
C TYR A 61 -5.12 -1.68 0.45
N SER A 62 -4.29 -0.67 0.28
CA SER A 62 -2.83 -0.81 0.37
C SER A 62 -2.20 0.44 0.94
N PHE A 63 -0.98 0.32 1.47
CA PHE A 63 -0.21 1.46 1.95
C PHE A 63 1.29 1.29 1.74
N SER A 64 1.98 2.40 1.56
CA SER A 64 3.43 2.41 1.42
C SER A 64 4.15 2.32 2.76
N TRP A 65 5.41 1.95 2.71
CA TRP A 65 6.31 2.13 3.83
C TRP A 65 6.62 3.61 4.05
N LEU A 66 7.16 3.92 5.23
CA LEU A 66 7.69 5.25 5.53
C LEU A 66 8.87 5.57 4.60
N GLN A 67 8.81 6.71 3.96
CA GLN A 67 9.84 7.25 3.06
C GLN A 67 10.63 8.36 3.76
N ASP A 68 11.75 8.77 3.15
CA ASP A 68 12.61 9.87 3.60
C ASP A 68 13.40 9.59 4.88
N GLY A 69 13.44 8.33 5.32
CA GLY A 69 14.22 7.89 6.48
C GLY A 69 15.71 7.70 6.18
N LYS A 70 16.53 7.97 7.18
CA LYS A 70 17.97 7.69 7.18
C LYS A 70 18.28 6.56 8.14
N ALA A 71 19.06 5.57 7.69
CA ALA A 71 19.55 4.51 8.57
C ALA A 71 20.71 5.02 9.41
N THR A 72 20.62 4.81 10.73
CA THR A 72 21.64 5.23 11.70
C THR A 72 21.70 4.17 12.80
N GLU A 73 22.87 3.55 13.00
CA GLU A 73 23.15 2.61 14.09
C GLU A 73 22.07 1.52 14.30
N GLY A 74 21.64 0.88 13.23
CA GLY A 74 20.66 -0.21 13.30
C GLY A 74 19.19 0.22 13.44
N THR A 75 18.91 1.53 13.35
CA THR A 75 17.57 2.12 13.38
C THR A 75 17.35 3.07 12.22
N LEU A 76 16.13 3.63 12.12
CA LEU A 76 15.78 4.69 11.19
C LEU A 76 15.52 5.99 11.96
N THR A 77 15.92 7.10 11.33
CA THR A 77 15.56 8.45 11.77
C THR A 77 14.90 9.20 10.62
N PHE A 78 13.94 10.05 10.96
CA PHE A 78 13.18 10.89 10.01
C PHE A 78 13.30 12.36 10.44
N PRO A 79 14.45 13.01 10.23
CA PRO A 79 14.72 14.35 10.77
C PRO A 79 13.80 15.45 10.22
N HIS A 80 13.15 15.20 9.09
CA HIS A 80 12.18 16.10 8.45
C HIS A 80 10.76 15.50 8.38
N GLY A 81 10.50 14.48 9.23
CA GLY A 81 9.29 13.67 9.15
C GLY A 81 9.38 12.58 8.08
N ALA A 82 8.49 11.62 8.16
CA ALA A 82 8.28 10.59 7.16
C ALA A 82 7.15 10.99 6.22
N ARG A 83 7.16 10.41 5.01
CA ARG A 83 6.06 10.48 4.07
C ARG A 83 5.61 9.06 3.71
N PHE A 84 4.31 8.83 3.64
CA PHE A 84 3.72 7.58 3.18
C PHE A 84 2.32 7.82 2.63
N PHE A 85 1.77 6.83 1.95
CA PHE A 85 0.41 6.93 1.41
C PHE A 85 -0.44 5.73 1.81
N ILE A 86 -1.75 5.93 1.80
CA ILE A 86 -2.77 4.90 1.95
C ILE A 86 -3.77 5.07 0.80
N SER A 87 -4.17 3.95 0.19
CA SER A 87 -5.21 3.90 -0.86
C SER A 87 -6.27 2.90 -0.47
N PHE A 88 -7.52 3.23 -0.75
CA PHE A 88 -8.69 2.39 -0.50
C PHE A 88 -9.51 2.29 -1.77
N TYR A 89 -10.06 1.11 -2.02
CA TYR A 89 -11.05 0.91 -3.06
C TYR A 89 -12.40 1.55 -2.69
N ASP A 90 -12.77 1.50 -1.41
CA ASP A 90 -13.98 2.14 -0.89
C ASP A 90 -13.70 3.60 -0.50
N GLU A 91 -14.25 4.54 -1.26
CA GLU A 91 -14.09 5.99 -1.03
C GLU A 91 -14.72 6.47 0.28
N HIS A 92 -15.74 5.79 0.78
CA HIS A 92 -16.40 6.21 2.03
C HIS A 92 -15.42 6.13 3.20
N VAL A 93 -14.54 5.13 3.20
CA VAL A 93 -13.49 4.94 4.22
C VAL A 93 -12.50 6.09 4.25
N VAL A 94 -12.21 6.72 3.12
CA VAL A 94 -11.26 7.83 3.02
C VAL A 94 -11.68 9.02 3.90
N LYS A 95 -12.96 9.38 3.90
CA LYS A 95 -13.48 10.48 4.73
C LYS A 95 -13.39 10.18 6.22
N ASP A 96 -13.74 8.96 6.59
CA ASP A 96 -13.73 8.53 7.99
C ASP A 96 -12.30 8.44 8.54
N ILE A 97 -11.37 7.92 7.75
CA ILE A 97 -9.95 7.89 8.11
C ILE A 97 -9.39 9.30 8.30
N ILE A 98 -9.67 10.24 7.40
CA ILE A 98 -9.20 11.61 7.53
C ILE A 98 -9.72 12.21 8.84
N ARG A 99 -11.01 12.01 9.17
CA ARG A 99 -11.58 12.46 10.44
C ARG A 99 -10.85 11.86 11.64
N THR A 100 -10.67 10.54 11.65
CA THR A 100 -9.98 9.83 12.74
C THR A 100 -8.53 10.29 12.90
N ILE A 101 -7.81 10.56 11.79
CA ILE A 101 -6.45 11.10 11.85
C ILE A 101 -6.46 12.52 12.44
N LEU A 102 -7.44 13.35 12.11
CA LEU A 102 -7.57 14.71 12.66
C LEU A 102 -7.89 14.68 14.16
N ASP A 103 -8.68 13.69 14.61
CA ASP A 103 -9.02 13.50 16.02
C ASP A 103 -7.83 12.92 16.84
N ASP A 104 -7.08 11.98 16.24
CA ASP A 104 -5.87 11.40 16.85
C ASP A 104 -4.78 11.15 15.80
N SER A 105 -3.89 12.13 15.63
CA SER A 105 -2.78 12.10 14.67
C SER A 105 -1.57 11.30 15.17
N THR A 106 -1.59 10.79 16.40
CA THR A 106 -0.42 10.15 17.03
C THR A 106 0.00 8.86 16.33
N MET A 107 1.30 8.67 16.19
CA MET A 107 1.94 7.48 15.69
C MET A 107 2.96 6.94 16.71
N PHE A 108 3.73 5.96 16.30
CA PHE A 108 4.79 5.39 17.14
C PHE A 108 6.07 6.24 17.10
N CYS A 109 6.96 5.99 18.08
CA CYS A 109 8.28 6.65 18.24
C CYS A 109 8.20 8.19 18.29
N GLY A 110 7.10 8.75 18.83
CA GLY A 110 6.90 10.17 18.99
C GLY A 110 6.63 10.93 17.70
N MET A 111 6.31 10.23 16.61
CA MET A 111 5.78 10.85 15.39
C MET A 111 4.28 11.12 15.53
N GLU A 112 3.80 12.10 14.78
CA GLU A 112 2.39 12.42 14.58
C GLU A 112 2.17 12.90 13.15
N VAL A 113 0.99 12.66 12.59
CA VAL A 113 0.63 13.18 11.26
C VAL A 113 0.49 14.69 11.35
N THR A 114 1.23 15.41 10.51
CA THR A 114 1.24 16.88 10.45
C THR A 114 0.58 17.44 9.20
N ASP A 115 0.47 16.62 8.15
CA ASP A 115 -0.15 17.05 6.89
C ASP A 115 -0.85 15.87 6.21
N ILE A 116 -2.01 16.16 5.61
CA ILE A 116 -2.82 15.23 4.83
C ILE A 116 -3.08 15.86 3.46
N THR A 117 -2.61 15.21 2.41
CA THR A 117 -2.83 15.63 1.04
C THR A 117 -3.60 14.53 0.29
N LEU A 118 -4.61 14.91 -0.48
CA LEU A 118 -5.30 14.01 -1.40
C LEU A 118 -4.67 14.13 -2.78
N ALA A 119 -4.15 13.04 -3.29
CA ALA A 119 -3.59 12.95 -4.63
C ALA A 119 -4.61 12.32 -5.58
N GLU A 120 -4.82 12.96 -6.71
CA GLU A 120 -5.64 12.43 -7.79
C GLU A 120 -4.99 11.20 -8.43
N ALA A 121 -5.83 10.31 -8.97
CA ALA A 121 -5.38 9.15 -9.71
C ALA A 121 -4.68 9.57 -11.02
N PRO A 122 -3.61 8.88 -11.42
CA PRO A 122 -2.96 9.13 -12.70
C PRO A 122 -3.84 8.66 -13.88
N ASP A 123 -3.48 9.09 -15.10
CA ASP A 123 -4.09 8.57 -16.32
C ASP A 123 -3.64 7.11 -16.58
N PHE A 124 -4.47 6.15 -16.16
CA PHE A 124 -4.19 4.73 -16.31
C PHE A 124 -4.21 4.23 -17.75
N ALA A 125 -4.80 4.97 -18.69
CA ALA A 125 -4.76 4.60 -20.11
C ALA A 125 -3.33 4.70 -20.67
N LYS A 126 -2.49 5.57 -20.09
CA LYS A 126 -1.12 5.85 -20.54
C LYS A 126 -0.03 5.25 -19.65
N ARG A 127 -0.42 4.53 -18.59
CA ARG A 127 0.53 4.07 -17.59
C ARG A 127 0.47 2.56 -17.42
N ASP A 128 1.60 1.90 -17.60
CA ASP A 128 1.76 0.46 -17.38
C ASP A 128 2.84 0.16 -16.32
N LEU A 129 3.82 1.03 -16.12
CA LEU A 129 4.90 0.83 -15.14
C LEU A 129 4.57 1.47 -13.80
N TYR A 130 4.68 0.70 -12.73
CA TYR A 130 4.44 1.11 -11.36
C TYR A 130 5.62 0.77 -10.46
N TYR A 131 6.04 1.73 -9.64
CA TYR A 131 7.04 1.50 -8.61
C TYR A 131 6.39 0.99 -7.32
N CYS A 132 7.18 0.28 -6.50
CA CYS A 132 6.70 -0.23 -5.22
C CYS A 132 6.78 0.83 -4.12
N GLY A 133 5.65 1.17 -3.52
CA GLY A 133 5.58 1.91 -2.26
C GLY A 133 5.87 1.02 -1.05
N SER A 134 5.56 -0.28 -1.18
CA SER A 134 5.97 -1.36 -0.26
C SER A 134 6.28 -2.63 -1.05
N PRO A 135 7.14 -3.54 -0.54
CA PRO A 135 7.56 -4.74 -1.29
C PRO A 135 6.39 -5.66 -1.62
N VAL A 136 6.37 -6.25 -2.80
CA VAL A 136 5.36 -7.22 -3.23
C VAL A 136 5.64 -8.58 -2.58
N LEU A 137 4.71 -9.07 -1.77
CA LEU A 137 4.73 -10.41 -1.20
C LEU A 137 3.83 -11.34 -2.03
N ILE A 138 4.38 -12.46 -2.46
CA ILE A 138 3.63 -13.52 -3.14
C ILE A 138 3.75 -14.78 -2.30
N LYS A 139 2.61 -15.30 -1.86
CA LYS A 139 2.54 -16.47 -1.00
C LYS A 139 1.43 -17.40 -1.47
N ARG A 140 1.73 -18.70 -1.59
CA ARG A 140 0.77 -19.73 -1.98
C ARG A 140 0.83 -20.91 -1.02
N LYS A 141 -0.33 -21.47 -0.75
CA LYS A 141 -0.44 -22.76 -0.09
C LYS A 141 -0.23 -23.84 -1.16
N MET A 142 0.72 -24.72 -0.92
CA MET A 142 1.07 -25.83 -1.80
C MET A 142 0.16 -27.03 -1.51
N GLU A 143 0.09 -28.00 -2.45
CA GLU A 143 -0.70 -29.22 -2.32
C GLU A 143 -0.38 -30.03 -1.07
N ASN A 144 0.89 -30.04 -0.67
CA ASN A 144 1.35 -30.70 0.56
C ASN A 144 1.00 -29.94 1.85
N GLY A 145 0.17 -28.86 1.77
CA GLY A 145 -0.25 -28.04 2.90
C GLY A 145 0.80 -27.02 3.38
N SER A 146 2.04 -27.06 2.89
CA SER A 146 3.06 -26.06 3.20
C SER A 146 2.74 -24.71 2.53
N SER A 147 3.38 -23.63 3.03
CA SER A 147 3.28 -22.32 2.40
C SER A 147 4.60 -21.94 1.77
N ARG A 148 4.61 -21.62 0.48
CA ARG A 148 5.79 -21.15 -0.27
C ARG A 148 5.66 -19.67 -0.62
N GLN A 149 6.77 -18.95 -0.53
CA GLN A 149 6.89 -17.56 -0.96
C GLN A 149 7.63 -17.50 -2.29
N PHE A 150 7.14 -16.63 -3.18
CA PHE A 150 7.68 -16.43 -4.52
C PHE A 150 8.18 -14.98 -4.67
N ASN A 151 9.11 -14.76 -5.56
CA ASN A 151 9.73 -13.47 -5.78
C ASN A 151 10.02 -13.23 -7.28
N PHE A 152 10.58 -12.10 -7.64
CA PHE A 152 10.83 -11.73 -9.04
C PHE A 152 11.79 -12.67 -9.81
N ASN A 153 12.46 -13.64 -9.15
CA ASN A 153 13.27 -14.66 -9.82
C ASN A 153 12.48 -15.96 -10.11
N ASP A 154 11.29 -16.10 -9.56
CA ASP A 154 10.45 -17.29 -9.75
C ASP A 154 9.53 -17.08 -10.95
N ALA A 155 9.52 -18.01 -11.89
CA ALA A 155 8.74 -17.89 -13.13
C ALA A 155 7.23 -17.80 -12.88
N GLU A 156 6.74 -18.48 -11.84
CA GLU A 156 5.32 -18.52 -11.46
C GLU A 156 4.84 -17.23 -10.78
N ALA A 157 5.76 -16.35 -10.36
CA ALA A 157 5.42 -15.14 -9.60
C ALA A 157 4.43 -14.23 -10.33
N CYS A 158 4.58 -14.09 -11.65
CA CYS A 158 3.70 -13.26 -12.48
C CYS A 158 2.28 -13.78 -12.48
N GLN A 159 2.11 -15.08 -12.71
CA GLN A 159 0.81 -15.74 -12.69
C GLN A 159 0.12 -15.58 -11.32
N TYR A 160 0.86 -15.76 -10.23
CA TYR A 160 0.30 -15.63 -8.88
C TYR A 160 -0.08 -14.18 -8.51
N MET A 161 0.61 -13.18 -9.03
CA MET A 161 0.19 -11.77 -8.89
C MET A 161 -1.13 -11.52 -9.60
N LYS A 162 -1.27 -12.01 -10.86
CA LYS A 162 -2.51 -11.92 -11.63
C LYS A 162 -3.67 -12.59 -10.90
N GLU A 163 -3.53 -13.85 -10.50
CA GLU A 163 -4.57 -14.59 -9.77
C GLU A 163 -4.99 -13.90 -8.47
N THR A 164 -4.03 -13.31 -7.74
CA THR A 164 -4.35 -12.60 -6.51
C THR A 164 -5.15 -11.32 -6.79
N LEU A 165 -4.82 -10.59 -7.86
CA LEU A 165 -5.58 -9.39 -8.24
C LEU A 165 -6.97 -9.76 -8.74
N VAL A 166 -7.11 -10.77 -9.60
CA VAL A 166 -8.42 -11.28 -10.06
C VAL A 166 -9.30 -11.70 -8.88
N ASN A 167 -8.73 -12.41 -7.90
CA ASN A 167 -9.50 -12.76 -6.70
C ASN A 167 -9.95 -11.54 -5.90
N LYS A 168 -9.14 -10.47 -5.81
CA LYS A 168 -9.57 -9.20 -5.21
C LYS A 168 -10.67 -8.53 -6.02
N MET A 169 -10.61 -8.57 -7.36
CA MET A 169 -11.66 -8.06 -8.25
C MET A 169 -12.99 -8.78 -7.99
N HIS A 170 -12.99 -10.11 -7.89
CA HIS A 170 -14.19 -10.89 -7.55
C HIS A 170 -14.77 -10.51 -6.20
N VAL A 171 -13.93 -10.35 -5.17
CA VAL A 171 -14.38 -9.90 -3.83
C VAL A 171 -14.98 -8.49 -3.87
N ALA A 172 -14.48 -7.63 -4.75
CA ALA A 172 -15.01 -6.29 -4.99
C ALA A 172 -16.25 -6.26 -5.90
N GLY A 173 -16.68 -7.40 -6.43
CA GLY A 173 -17.81 -7.50 -7.37
C GLY A 173 -17.50 -6.99 -8.78
N LEU A 174 -16.21 -6.93 -9.14
CA LEU A 174 -15.76 -6.51 -10.47
C LEU A 174 -15.63 -7.72 -11.41
N GLU A 175 -15.89 -7.48 -12.69
CA GLU A 175 -15.65 -8.47 -13.75
C GLU A 175 -14.14 -8.69 -13.98
N GLU A 176 -13.79 -9.88 -14.45
CA GLU A 176 -12.44 -10.18 -14.88
C GLU A 176 -12.04 -9.36 -16.12
N ASP A 177 -10.76 -9.06 -16.19
CA ASP A 177 -10.14 -8.42 -17.36
C ASP A 177 -9.29 -9.46 -18.12
N ASP A 178 -9.78 -9.94 -19.24
CA ASP A 178 -9.10 -10.93 -20.07
C ASP A 178 -7.75 -10.41 -20.61
N THR A 179 -7.58 -9.08 -20.67
CA THR A 179 -6.34 -8.45 -21.15
C THR A 179 -5.31 -8.26 -20.05
N LEU A 180 -5.64 -8.59 -18.78
CA LEU A 180 -4.76 -8.39 -17.64
C LEU A 180 -3.51 -9.26 -17.75
N ASP A 181 -2.35 -8.62 -17.74
CA ASP A 181 -1.04 -9.22 -17.55
C ASP A 181 -0.25 -8.43 -16.49
N ILE A 182 0.41 -9.14 -15.57
CA ILE A 182 1.21 -8.53 -14.50
C ILE A 182 2.56 -9.20 -14.46
N ARG A 183 3.64 -8.41 -14.55
CA ARG A 183 5.00 -8.93 -14.45
C ARG A 183 5.92 -7.97 -13.69
N PHE A 184 6.96 -8.51 -13.09
CA PHE A 184 8.04 -7.69 -12.55
C PHE A 184 8.89 -7.09 -13.67
N ASP A 185 9.26 -5.81 -13.53
CA ASP A 185 10.31 -5.22 -14.36
C ASP A 185 11.68 -5.65 -13.83
N THR A 186 12.12 -6.84 -14.25
CA THR A 186 13.41 -7.40 -13.84
C THR A 186 14.62 -6.67 -14.46
N SER A 187 14.40 -5.75 -15.40
CA SER A 187 15.46 -4.88 -15.95
C SER A 187 15.86 -3.78 -14.96
N TYR A 188 15.01 -3.45 -14.00
CA TYR A 188 15.27 -2.40 -13.01
C TYR A 188 16.48 -2.75 -12.13
N HIS A 189 17.56 -1.97 -12.25
CA HIS A 189 18.85 -2.26 -11.61
C HIS A 189 18.84 -2.16 -10.08
N LYS A 190 17.90 -1.39 -9.48
CA LYS A 190 17.75 -1.24 -8.02
C LYS A 190 16.78 -2.24 -7.40
N LYS A 191 16.31 -3.25 -8.16
CA LYS A 191 15.48 -4.30 -7.60
C LYS A 191 16.21 -5.06 -6.51
N LYS A 192 15.50 -5.46 -5.46
CA LYS A 192 16.07 -6.23 -4.36
C LYS A 192 15.01 -7.05 -3.63
N LEU A 193 15.45 -8.13 -3.01
CA LEU A 193 14.64 -8.88 -2.07
C LEU A 193 14.75 -8.25 -0.68
N LYS A 194 13.61 -8.19 0.00
CA LYS A 194 13.50 -7.73 1.37
C LYS A 194 12.99 -8.87 2.24
N LEU A 195 13.73 -9.17 3.30
CA LEU A 195 13.23 -10.02 4.38
C LEU A 195 12.53 -9.11 5.39
N VAL A 196 11.20 -9.24 5.48
CA VAL A 196 10.36 -8.41 6.34
C VAL A 196 9.77 -9.29 7.42
N ARG A 197 10.10 -9.00 8.67
CA ARG A 197 9.50 -9.71 9.80
C ARG A 197 8.21 -9.01 10.21
N TYR A 198 7.10 -9.75 10.14
CA TYR A 198 5.82 -9.31 10.68
C TYR A 198 5.42 -10.29 11.79
N HIS A 199 5.35 -9.82 13.04
CA HIS A 199 5.35 -10.69 14.23
C HIS A 199 6.50 -11.72 14.19
N ALA A 200 6.19 -12.99 14.36
CA ALA A 200 7.18 -14.08 14.33
C ALA A 200 7.49 -14.61 12.90
N ILE A 201 6.81 -14.10 11.87
CA ILE A 201 6.87 -14.64 10.51
C ILE A 201 7.82 -13.79 9.64
N GLY A 202 8.85 -14.45 9.08
CA GLY A 202 9.72 -13.86 8.06
C GLY A 202 9.08 -13.92 6.67
N ASN A 203 8.92 -12.78 6.03
CA ASN A 203 8.35 -12.68 4.69
C ASN A 203 9.41 -12.18 3.71
N LYS A 204 9.73 -13.00 2.70
CA LYS A 204 10.66 -12.64 1.62
C LYS A 204 9.84 -12.00 0.49
N ALA A 205 9.96 -10.69 0.33
CA ALA A 205 9.17 -9.90 -0.60
C ALA A 205 10.05 -9.16 -1.62
N SER A 206 9.47 -8.83 -2.77
CA SER A 206 10.15 -8.21 -3.91
C SER A 206 9.96 -6.70 -3.91
N LEU A 207 11.04 -5.94 -3.71
CA LEU A 207 11.06 -4.51 -4.02
C LEU A 207 11.55 -4.36 -5.47
N CYS A 208 10.64 -4.53 -6.41
CA CYS A 208 10.86 -4.54 -7.84
C CYS A 208 9.64 -3.92 -8.51
N PRO A 209 9.78 -2.94 -9.42
CA PRO A 209 8.65 -2.38 -10.13
C PRO A 209 7.85 -3.45 -10.86
N VAL A 210 6.57 -3.18 -11.07
CA VAL A 210 5.67 -4.05 -11.81
C VAL A 210 5.16 -3.36 -13.07
N VAL A 211 5.02 -4.12 -14.14
CA VAL A 211 4.32 -3.69 -15.36
C VAL A 211 2.96 -4.36 -15.34
N ILE A 212 1.90 -3.58 -15.51
CA ILE A 212 0.52 -4.03 -15.53
C ILE A 212 -0.10 -3.60 -16.85
N HIS A 213 -0.38 -4.56 -17.71
CA HIS A 213 -1.20 -4.36 -18.90
C HIS A 213 -2.63 -4.76 -18.58
N GLY A 214 -3.60 -4.03 -19.10
CA GLY A 214 -5.01 -4.27 -18.84
C GLY A 214 -5.85 -3.03 -19.08
N LYS A 215 -7.14 -3.14 -18.81
CA LYS A 215 -8.07 -2.01 -18.87
C LYS A 215 -7.67 -0.92 -17.86
N PRO A 216 -7.92 0.37 -18.16
CA PRO A 216 -7.62 1.46 -17.21
C PRO A 216 -8.24 1.24 -15.83
N GLU A 217 -9.48 0.73 -15.77
CA GLU A 217 -10.20 0.44 -14.53
C GLU A 217 -9.52 -0.66 -13.70
N THR A 218 -9.00 -1.70 -14.36
CA THR A 218 -8.25 -2.78 -13.71
C THR A 218 -6.92 -2.27 -13.15
N LYS A 219 -6.20 -1.42 -13.89
CA LYS A 219 -4.97 -0.78 -13.44
C LYS A 219 -5.21 0.18 -12.28
N HIS A 220 -6.32 0.91 -12.32
CA HIS A 220 -6.77 1.76 -11.24
C HIS A 220 -7.04 0.93 -9.96
N PHE A 221 -7.84 -0.12 -10.07
CA PHE A 221 -8.10 -1.03 -8.96
C PHE A 221 -6.80 -1.59 -8.35
N ALA A 222 -5.85 -2.05 -9.21
CA ALA A 222 -4.55 -2.51 -8.75
C ALA A 222 -3.75 -1.44 -7.99
N TRP A 223 -3.83 -0.18 -8.41
CA TRP A 223 -3.18 0.96 -7.77
C TRP A 223 -3.75 1.25 -6.38
N GLU A 224 -5.04 0.99 -6.16
CA GLU A 224 -5.69 1.15 -4.85
C GLU A 224 -5.41 -0.02 -3.93
N VAL A 225 -5.72 -1.24 -4.38
CA VAL A 225 -5.68 -2.43 -3.51
C VAL A 225 -4.30 -3.07 -3.40
N GLY A 226 -3.35 -2.62 -4.24
CA GLY A 226 -2.00 -3.17 -4.30
C GLY A 226 -1.92 -4.57 -4.94
N ILE A 227 -0.68 -5.02 -5.19
CA ILE A 227 -0.35 -6.26 -5.89
C ILE A 227 0.15 -7.33 -4.92
N GLY A 228 -0.23 -8.58 -5.15
CA GLY A 228 0.16 -9.72 -4.33
C GLY A 228 -0.62 -9.85 -3.02
N ASN A 229 -0.05 -10.57 -2.08
CA ASN A 229 -0.70 -10.91 -0.83
C ASN A 229 -0.42 -9.89 0.28
N CYS A 230 -1.29 -9.86 1.30
CA CYS A 230 -1.07 -9.14 2.55
C CYS A 230 -0.91 -7.62 2.39
N THR A 231 -1.65 -7.01 1.45
CA THR A 231 -1.57 -5.55 1.22
C THR A 231 -2.04 -4.74 2.42
N GLY A 232 -3.01 -5.24 3.18
CA GLY A 232 -3.50 -4.63 4.43
C GLY A 232 -2.51 -4.64 5.60
N ILE A 233 -1.38 -5.32 5.46
CA ILE A 233 -0.30 -5.27 6.45
C ILE A 233 1.02 -4.73 5.86
N GLY A 234 0.93 -3.90 4.81
CA GLY A 234 2.05 -3.12 4.28
C GLY A 234 2.92 -3.84 3.27
N PHE A 235 2.33 -4.69 2.45
CA PHE A 235 2.96 -5.25 1.26
C PHE A 235 2.25 -4.78 0.00
N GLY A 236 2.95 -4.78 -1.12
CA GLY A 236 2.42 -4.67 -2.47
C GLY A 236 1.77 -3.35 -2.86
N ALA A 237 1.89 -2.29 -2.08
CA ALA A 237 1.45 -0.95 -2.51
C ALA A 237 2.30 -0.46 -3.68
N ILE A 238 1.66 0.10 -4.72
CA ILE A 238 2.31 0.59 -5.95
C ILE A 238 1.94 2.04 -6.23
N TYR A 239 2.82 2.77 -6.95
CA TYR A 239 2.61 4.17 -7.34
C TYR A 239 3.21 4.50 -8.68
#